data_581193459c0379fd5644a56775d8669f
#
_entry.id   581193459c0379fd5644a56775d8669f
#
_cell.length_a   1.000
_cell.length_b   1.000
_cell.length_c   1.000
_cell.angle_alpha   90.00
_cell.angle_beta   90.00
_cell.angle_gamma   90.00
#
_symmetry.space_group_name_H-M   'P 1'
#
loop_
_entity.id
_entity.type
_entity.pdbx_description
1 polymer ?
#
loop_
_entity_poly.entity_id
_entity_poly.type
_entity_poly.pdbx_seq_one_letter_code
_entity_poly.pdbx_strand_id
1 'polypeptide(L)'
;MSTKLSDEEKAIGARNFNQARGDLANQPDRRTFLKVAAAAGGIVPVSAAVYFGYDQWKGNKPVRTALIGAGDEGGVLIGEHNKEYNQIVAVCDVRPYNQARVFEGEPNGPRKGLNKIYGTEAAKIEKFDSVDELLAKKDSLKLEAVIIATPLFTHRDIAIKCMDAGLHVLCEKLMARTIGQCKEMIAAAKKNGVLLSVGHQRHYSLLYAHAAELINDGIIGDIKHIRALWHRNNSWPFDDAAAKRTTGLKAIADPSKFKLPELQDGWYPPIYKIDADALSNEKVKALGYKNLEELVRWRCFDRTGGGLMAELGSHQLDASSIFLGKVKPLSVMGVGGQFFYGDSRKAEKGLPTGPNARESEDGVFVTYEFPGKKHPKAGLGGTDESDVVVVTYSSFNTNEFEDYGECLMGSRGTLIMEKEANAYLFKEKGKGKEAGGGGKDTNIKVTAADGKKPVMEAASTWGASAGPAITKGASGPAWD
;
A
#
# COMPACT_ATOMS: atom_id res chain seq x y z
N MET A 1 -19.32 13.66 -16.99
CA MET A 1 -18.33 13.39 -18.05
C MET A 1 -17.39 12.33 -17.51
N SER A 2 -17.17 11.26 -18.26
CA SER A 2 -16.22 10.22 -17.87
C SER A 2 -14.83 10.83 -17.75
N THR A 3 -14.19 10.69 -16.61
CA THR A 3 -12.80 11.12 -16.37
C THR A 3 -11.80 10.03 -16.74
N LYS A 4 -12.28 8.90 -17.26
CA LYS A 4 -11.44 7.79 -17.69
C LYS A 4 -10.79 8.14 -19.02
N LEU A 5 -9.45 8.12 -19.04
CA LEU A 5 -8.67 8.36 -20.25
C LEU A 5 -8.94 7.28 -21.30
N SER A 6 -9.06 7.69 -22.56
CA SER A 6 -9.06 6.78 -23.70
C SER A 6 -7.68 6.12 -23.87
N ASP A 7 -7.62 5.03 -24.63
CA ASP A 7 -6.35 4.36 -24.89
C ASP A 7 -5.36 5.26 -25.65
N GLU A 8 -5.86 6.14 -26.52
CA GLU A 8 -5.06 7.14 -27.22
C GLU A 8 -4.49 8.18 -26.26
N GLU A 9 -5.31 8.72 -25.35
CA GLU A 9 -4.85 9.66 -24.33
C GLU A 9 -3.83 9.01 -23.38
N LYS A 10 -4.04 7.77 -22.98
CA LYS A 10 -3.07 7.00 -22.19
C LYS A 10 -1.75 6.81 -22.94
N ALA A 11 -1.80 6.46 -24.22
CA ALA A 11 -0.61 6.32 -25.04
C ALA A 11 0.17 7.63 -25.19
N ILE A 12 -0.53 8.74 -25.38
CA ILE A 12 0.09 10.09 -25.45
C ILE A 12 0.73 10.44 -24.10
N GLY A 13 -0.02 10.30 -23.01
CA GLY A 13 0.44 10.65 -21.67
C GLY A 13 1.66 9.82 -21.23
N ALA A 14 1.65 8.53 -21.51
CA ALA A 14 2.77 7.63 -21.20
C ALA A 14 4.04 8.00 -22.00
N ARG A 15 3.91 8.33 -23.28
CA ARG A 15 5.04 8.82 -24.11
C ARG A 15 5.63 10.11 -23.55
N ASN A 16 4.77 11.07 -23.19
CA ASN A 16 5.22 12.35 -22.63
C ASN A 16 5.97 12.16 -21.32
N PHE A 17 5.50 11.27 -20.45
CA PHE A 17 6.18 10.94 -19.20
C PHE A 17 7.56 10.32 -19.46
N ASN A 18 7.63 9.34 -20.37
CA ASN A 18 8.87 8.66 -20.71
C ASN A 18 9.89 9.61 -21.34
N GLN A 19 9.46 10.51 -22.21
CA GLN A 19 10.34 11.52 -22.80
C GLN A 19 10.87 12.49 -21.74
N ALA A 20 10.00 13.04 -20.90
CA ALA A 20 10.41 13.93 -19.83
C ALA A 20 11.44 13.27 -18.89
N ARG A 21 11.27 11.99 -18.58
CA ARG A 21 12.23 11.22 -17.81
C ARG A 21 13.56 11.02 -18.54
N GLY A 22 13.53 10.73 -19.83
CA GLY A 22 14.73 10.64 -20.67
C GLY A 22 15.49 11.96 -20.72
N ASP A 23 14.79 13.08 -20.85
CA ASP A 23 15.39 14.42 -20.85
C ASP A 23 16.02 14.75 -19.49
N LEU A 24 15.37 14.39 -18.39
CA LEU A 24 15.90 14.51 -17.04
C LEU A 24 17.19 13.68 -16.85
N ALA A 25 17.22 12.48 -17.36
CA ALA A 25 18.35 11.57 -17.34
C ALA A 25 19.60 12.13 -18.04
N ASN A 26 19.41 12.99 -19.02
CA ASN A 26 20.49 13.60 -19.81
C ASN A 26 21.05 14.91 -19.22
N GLN A 27 20.57 15.37 -18.07
CA GLN A 27 21.12 16.57 -17.41
C GLN A 27 22.49 16.32 -16.77
N PRO A 28 23.45 17.27 -16.89
CA PRO A 28 24.84 17.06 -16.50
C PRO A 28 25.09 16.67 -15.05
N ASP A 29 24.30 17.20 -14.12
CA ASP A 29 24.52 17.02 -12.67
C ASP A 29 24.01 15.67 -12.14
N ARG A 30 23.16 15.01 -12.92
CA ARG A 30 22.59 13.70 -12.62
C ARG A 30 23.25 12.55 -13.38
N ARG A 31 24.26 12.87 -14.21
CA ARG A 31 24.99 11.90 -15.04
C ARG A 31 25.66 10.79 -14.25
N THR A 32 26.08 11.05 -13.02
CA THR A 32 26.78 10.05 -12.22
C THR A 32 25.86 8.90 -11.83
N PHE A 33 24.62 9.20 -11.49
CA PHE A 33 23.61 8.20 -11.16
C PHE A 33 23.18 7.38 -12.39
N LEU A 34 23.00 8.04 -13.52
CA LEU A 34 22.55 7.40 -14.76
C LEU A 34 23.67 6.77 -15.58
N LYS A 35 24.93 7.18 -15.38
CA LYS A 35 26.09 6.50 -16.01
C LYS A 35 26.25 5.06 -15.51
N VAL A 36 25.88 4.78 -14.26
CA VAL A 36 25.82 3.41 -13.74
C VAL A 36 24.73 2.61 -14.46
N ALA A 37 23.61 3.23 -14.79
CA ALA A 37 22.52 2.59 -15.53
C ALA A 37 22.81 2.44 -17.03
N ALA A 38 23.56 3.39 -17.64
CA ALA A 38 23.92 3.37 -19.06
C ALA A 38 25.12 2.46 -19.37
N ALA A 39 25.99 2.19 -18.42
CA ALA A 39 27.13 1.27 -18.57
C ALA A 39 26.70 -0.19 -18.79
N ALA A 40 25.41 -0.50 -18.62
CA ALA A 40 24.83 -1.83 -18.86
C ALA A 40 24.29 -2.03 -20.30
N GLY A 41 24.62 -1.11 -21.24
CA GLY A 41 24.42 -1.32 -22.69
C GLY A 41 22.96 -1.45 -23.13
N GLY A 42 22.27 -0.34 -23.21
CA GLY A 42 20.90 -0.26 -23.70
C GLY A 42 19.99 0.53 -22.77
N ILE A 43 18.84 0.96 -23.25
CA ILE A 43 17.77 1.53 -22.39
C ILE A 43 17.24 0.40 -21.49
N VAL A 44 18.02 0.04 -20.47
CA VAL A 44 17.61 -0.91 -19.45
C VAL A 44 16.81 -0.11 -18.45
N PRO A 45 15.60 -0.54 -18.09
CA PRO A 45 14.91 0.02 -16.94
C PRO A 45 15.87 -0.13 -15.75
N VAL A 46 16.26 0.99 -15.13
CA VAL A 46 17.05 0.96 -13.90
C VAL A 46 16.26 0.12 -12.92
N SER A 47 16.78 -1.02 -12.51
CA SER A 47 16.08 -1.86 -11.55
C SER A 47 15.96 -1.10 -10.24
N ALA A 48 14.89 -1.32 -9.49
CA ALA A 48 14.75 -0.77 -8.14
C ALA A 48 15.98 -1.09 -7.27
N ALA A 49 16.62 -2.24 -7.51
CA ALA A 49 17.86 -2.63 -6.83
C ALA A 49 18.97 -1.61 -7.03
N VAL A 50 19.19 -1.15 -8.27
CA VAL A 50 20.21 -0.15 -8.60
C VAL A 50 19.81 1.22 -8.06
N TYR A 51 18.53 1.61 -8.24
CA TYR A 51 18.04 2.91 -7.78
C TYR A 51 18.15 3.08 -6.26
N PHE A 52 17.79 2.06 -5.50
CA PHE A 52 17.85 2.08 -4.03
C PHE A 52 19.18 1.52 -3.47
N GLY A 53 20.14 1.15 -4.32
CA GLY A 53 21.46 0.67 -3.90
C GLY A 53 21.49 -0.78 -3.41
N TYR A 54 20.46 -1.58 -3.66
CA TYR A 54 20.43 -2.99 -3.23
C TYR A 54 21.33 -3.92 -4.06
N ASP A 55 21.76 -3.50 -5.24
CA ASP A 55 22.72 -4.22 -6.07
C ASP A 55 24.10 -4.38 -5.41
N GLN A 56 24.40 -3.51 -4.44
CA GLN A 56 25.64 -3.58 -3.64
C GLN A 56 25.60 -4.67 -2.56
N TRP A 57 24.44 -5.29 -2.33
CA TRP A 57 24.25 -6.36 -1.34
C TRP A 57 24.88 -7.71 -1.75
N LYS A 58 25.67 -7.75 -2.80
CA LYS A 58 26.22 -8.99 -3.36
C LYS A 58 27.11 -9.71 -2.35
N GLY A 59 26.80 -11.00 -2.12
CA GLY A 59 27.58 -11.90 -1.29
C GLY A 59 27.29 -11.87 0.21
N ASN A 60 26.36 -11.04 0.67
CA ASN A 60 25.89 -11.07 2.05
C ASN A 60 24.87 -12.18 2.27
N LYS A 61 24.81 -12.69 3.51
CA LYS A 61 23.76 -13.64 3.91
C LYS A 61 22.42 -12.90 3.96
N PRO A 62 21.30 -13.57 3.60
CA PRO A 62 19.99 -12.97 3.75
C PRO A 62 19.70 -12.66 5.22
N VAL A 63 18.99 -11.56 5.46
CA VAL A 63 18.52 -11.16 6.80
C VAL A 63 17.54 -12.21 7.31
N ARG A 64 17.78 -12.72 8.50
CA ARG A 64 16.90 -13.73 9.12
C ARG A 64 15.72 -13.04 9.79
N THR A 65 14.55 -13.27 9.24
CA THR A 65 13.36 -12.48 9.55
C THR A 65 12.20 -13.38 10.04
N ALA A 66 11.42 -12.87 10.99
CA ALA A 66 10.14 -13.44 11.36
C ALA A 66 8.99 -12.60 10.81
N LEU A 67 7.93 -13.26 10.34
CA LEU A 67 6.65 -12.62 10.04
C LEU A 67 5.77 -12.64 11.28
N ILE A 68 5.29 -11.48 11.71
CA ILE A 68 4.29 -11.32 12.78
C ILE A 68 3.00 -10.79 12.15
N GLY A 69 1.95 -11.61 12.16
CA GLY A 69 0.72 -11.38 11.40
C GLY A 69 0.77 -12.04 10.03
N ALA A 70 0.19 -13.23 9.91
CA ALA A 70 0.13 -14.04 8.69
C ALA A 70 -1.23 -13.93 7.98
N GLY A 71 -1.90 -12.81 8.16
CA GLY A 71 -3.18 -12.47 7.53
C GLY A 71 -3.07 -12.25 6.03
N ASP A 72 -3.97 -11.42 5.49
CA ASP A 72 -4.00 -11.16 4.05
C ASP A 72 -2.72 -10.47 3.59
N GLU A 73 -2.33 -9.38 4.25
CA GLU A 73 -1.12 -8.63 3.89
C GLU A 73 0.16 -9.42 4.17
N GLY A 74 0.26 -10.05 5.34
CA GLY A 74 1.42 -10.91 5.65
C GLY A 74 1.61 -12.01 4.61
N GLY A 75 0.52 -12.60 4.10
CA GLY A 75 0.57 -13.59 3.02
C GLY A 75 1.07 -13.00 1.70
N VAL A 76 0.74 -11.74 1.38
CA VAL A 76 1.24 -11.02 0.20
C VAL A 76 2.73 -10.74 0.33
N LEU A 77 3.15 -10.14 1.45
CA LEU A 77 4.55 -9.84 1.72
C LEU A 77 5.44 -11.09 1.59
N ILE A 78 4.95 -12.22 2.10
CA ILE A 78 5.63 -13.50 1.92
C ILE A 78 5.61 -13.96 0.46
N GLY A 79 4.49 -13.79 -0.25
CA GLY A 79 4.38 -14.18 -1.65
C GLY A 79 5.35 -13.46 -2.58
N GLU A 80 5.73 -12.24 -2.21
CA GLU A 80 6.53 -11.34 -3.04
C GLU A 80 7.95 -11.10 -2.53
N HIS A 81 8.32 -11.57 -1.31
CA HIS A 81 9.67 -11.37 -0.80
C HIS A 81 10.73 -12.11 -1.63
N ASN A 82 11.95 -11.59 -1.65
CA ASN A 82 13.10 -12.26 -2.26
C ASN A 82 13.95 -12.95 -1.18
N LYS A 83 13.93 -14.28 -1.19
CA LYS A 83 14.67 -15.09 -0.22
C LYS A 83 16.20 -14.93 -0.27
N GLU A 84 16.74 -14.33 -1.32
CA GLU A 84 18.17 -14.02 -1.42
C GLU A 84 18.59 -12.87 -0.50
N TYR A 85 17.65 -11.97 -0.20
CA TYR A 85 17.87 -10.83 0.70
C TYR A 85 17.24 -11.01 2.06
N ASN A 86 16.12 -11.74 2.14
CA ASN A 86 15.31 -11.90 3.33
C ASN A 86 14.86 -13.33 3.49
N GLN A 87 15.38 -14.02 4.49
CA GLN A 87 15.03 -15.41 4.81
C GLN A 87 14.02 -15.46 5.94
N ILE A 88 12.81 -15.92 5.63
CA ILE A 88 11.80 -16.17 6.66
C ILE A 88 12.17 -17.42 7.45
N VAL A 89 12.34 -17.26 8.75
CA VAL A 89 12.73 -18.36 9.67
C VAL A 89 11.65 -18.68 10.70
N ALA A 90 10.68 -17.77 10.87
CA ALA A 90 9.57 -17.97 11.78
C ALA A 90 8.32 -17.20 11.31
N VAL A 91 7.15 -17.72 11.72
CA VAL A 91 5.85 -17.09 11.55
C VAL A 91 5.15 -17.04 12.90
N CYS A 92 4.63 -15.88 13.26
CA CYS A 92 3.83 -15.67 14.47
C CYS A 92 2.45 -15.14 14.09
N ASP A 93 1.40 -15.89 14.38
CA ASP A 93 0.01 -15.42 14.25
C ASP A 93 -0.86 -16.13 15.30
N VAL A 94 -1.77 -15.39 15.89
CA VAL A 94 -2.69 -15.91 16.92
C VAL A 94 -3.80 -16.79 16.33
N ARG A 95 -4.03 -16.70 15.01
CA ARG A 95 -5.07 -17.45 14.30
C ARG A 95 -4.50 -18.66 13.58
N PRO A 96 -4.90 -19.89 13.95
CA PRO A 96 -4.45 -21.12 13.27
C PRO A 96 -4.75 -21.12 11.77
N TYR A 97 -5.88 -20.53 11.36
CA TYR A 97 -6.21 -20.39 9.94
C TYR A 97 -5.15 -19.60 9.17
N ASN A 98 -4.72 -18.46 9.71
CA ASN A 98 -3.70 -17.62 9.08
C ASN A 98 -2.34 -18.34 9.03
N GLN A 99 -1.95 -18.97 10.14
CA GLN A 99 -0.71 -19.77 10.17
C GLN A 99 -0.70 -20.87 9.10
N ALA A 100 -1.80 -21.62 8.96
CA ALA A 100 -1.88 -22.67 7.96
C ALA A 100 -1.87 -22.09 6.53
N ARG A 101 -2.67 -21.05 6.29
CA ARG A 101 -2.81 -20.42 4.96
C ARG A 101 -1.49 -19.83 4.45
N VAL A 102 -0.68 -19.22 5.31
CA VAL A 102 0.60 -18.63 4.87
C VAL A 102 1.62 -19.68 4.41
N PHE A 103 1.50 -20.92 4.92
CA PHE A 103 2.30 -22.04 4.43
C PHE A 103 1.74 -22.62 3.14
N GLU A 104 0.44 -22.85 3.07
CA GLU A 104 -0.21 -23.45 1.91
C GLU A 104 -0.23 -22.52 0.70
N GLY A 105 -0.48 -21.24 0.93
CA GLY A 105 -0.72 -20.24 -0.11
C GLY A 105 -2.08 -20.38 -0.77
N GLU A 106 -2.26 -19.61 -1.83
CA GLU A 106 -3.46 -19.63 -2.68
C GLU A 106 -3.08 -20.05 -4.11
N PRO A 107 -3.94 -20.81 -4.81
CA PRO A 107 -3.64 -21.30 -6.16
C PRO A 107 -3.36 -20.17 -7.14
N ASN A 108 -4.09 -19.05 -7.00
CA ASN A 108 -3.99 -17.86 -7.83
C ASN A 108 -3.79 -16.63 -6.96
N GLY A 109 -3.05 -15.67 -7.48
CA GLY A 109 -2.82 -14.41 -6.78
C GLY A 109 -1.46 -14.32 -6.10
N PRO A 110 -1.24 -13.25 -5.33
CA PRO A 110 0.07 -12.90 -4.78
C PRO A 110 0.47 -13.74 -3.55
N ARG A 111 -0.47 -14.42 -2.88
CA ARG A 111 -0.21 -15.24 -1.68
C ARG A 111 0.31 -16.62 -2.07
N LYS A 112 1.56 -16.68 -2.49
CA LYS A 112 2.18 -17.91 -3.05
C LYS A 112 2.39 -19.03 -2.05
N GLY A 113 2.45 -18.72 -0.75
CA GLY A 113 2.70 -19.66 0.33
C GLY A 113 4.17 -20.06 0.51
N LEU A 114 4.55 -20.26 1.76
CA LEU A 114 5.92 -20.63 2.14
C LEU A 114 6.33 -21.99 1.57
N ASN A 115 5.41 -22.96 1.50
CA ASN A 115 5.69 -24.28 0.93
C ASN A 115 6.13 -24.18 -0.55
N LYS A 116 5.51 -23.29 -1.32
CA LYS A 116 5.88 -23.07 -2.73
C LYS A 116 7.22 -22.36 -2.86
N ILE A 117 7.51 -21.41 -1.96
CA ILE A 117 8.72 -20.57 -2.02
C ILE A 117 9.95 -21.31 -1.55
N TYR A 118 9.84 -22.06 -0.44
CA TYR A 118 10.95 -22.72 0.24
C TYR A 118 11.01 -24.23 -0.03
N GLY A 119 9.98 -24.83 -0.62
CA GLY A 119 9.93 -26.28 -0.83
C GLY A 119 10.06 -27.05 0.49
N THR A 120 10.91 -28.05 0.53
CA THR A 120 11.17 -28.87 1.74
C THR A 120 11.74 -28.07 2.92
N GLU A 121 12.42 -26.94 2.66
CA GLU A 121 12.97 -26.06 3.69
C GLU A 121 11.86 -25.33 4.47
N ALA A 122 10.64 -25.23 3.95
CA ALA A 122 9.51 -24.64 4.65
C ALA A 122 9.20 -25.35 5.98
N ALA A 123 9.49 -26.63 6.08
CA ALA A 123 9.31 -27.41 7.31
C ALA A 123 10.23 -26.96 8.46
N LYS A 124 11.29 -26.21 8.17
CA LYS A 124 12.22 -25.64 9.17
C LYS A 124 11.75 -24.29 9.72
N ILE A 125 10.72 -23.68 9.13
CA ILE A 125 10.16 -22.40 9.56
C ILE A 125 9.31 -22.66 10.81
N GLU A 126 9.71 -22.07 11.93
CA GLU A 126 9.01 -22.28 13.21
C GLU A 126 7.71 -21.45 13.26
N LYS A 127 6.72 -21.98 13.99
CA LYS A 127 5.40 -21.35 14.18
C LYS A 127 5.21 -20.96 15.63
N PHE A 128 4.68 -19.77 15.87
CA PHE A 128 4.42 -19.21 17.19
C PHE A 128 3.02 -18.63 17.29
N ASP A 129 2.38 -18.78 18.44
CA ASP A 129 1.07 -18.24 18.74
C ASP A 129 1.16 -16.86 19.43
N SER A 130 2.34 -16.51 19.95
CA SER A 130 2.57 -15.23 20.61
C SER A 130 3.93 -14.63 20.28
N VAL A 131 4.00 -13.29 20.36
CA VAL A 131 5.24 -12.54 20.16
C VAL A 131 6.26 -12.86 21.25
N ASP A 132 5.79 -13.12 22.48
CA ASP A 132 6.68 -13.47 23.61
C ASP A 132 7.40 -14.80 23.38
N GLU A 133 6.69 -15.80 22.91
CA GLU A 133 7.29 -17.11 22.56
C GLU A 133 8.31 -16.97 21.41
N LEU A 134 7.97 -16.20 20.38
CA LEU A 134 8.88 -15.88 19.26
C LEU A 134 10.16 -15.22 19.78
N LEU A 135 10.04 -14.18 20.61
CA LEU A 135 11.17 -13.43 21.14
C LEU A 135 12.03 -14.27 22.10
N ALA A 136 11.43 -15.21 22.86
CA ALA A 136 12.17 -16.15 23.68
C ALA A 136 13.08 -17.08 22.85
N LYS A 137 12.77 -17.24 21.56
CA LYS A 137 13.55 -18.07 20.62
C LYS A 137 14.47 -17.25 19.68
N LYS A 138 14.52 -15.92 19.83
CA LYS A 138 15.23 -15.05 18.89
C LYS A 138 16.70 -15.44 18.66
N ASP A 139 17.41 -15.82 19.73
CA ASP A 139 18.83 -16.15 19.66
C ASP A 139 19.06 -17.52 18.97
N SER A 140 18.23 -18.53 19.27
CA SER A 140 18.30 -19.83 18.61
C SER A 140 17.94 -19.75 17.13
N LEU A 141 16.99 -18.88 16.78
CA LEU A 141 16.61 -18.59 15.41
C LEU A 141 17.63 -17.68 14.71
N LYS A 142 18.56 -17.06 15.45
CA LYS A 142 19.45 -16.00 14.97
C LYS A 142 18.65 -14.90 14.25
N LEU A 143 17.58 -14.46 14.90
CA LEU A 143 16.64 -13.50 14.33
C LEU A 143 17.28 -12.10 14.31
N GLU A 144 17.22 -11.42 13.17
CA GLU A 144 17.78 -10.09 12.96
C GLU A 144 16.70 -9.03 12.76
N ALA A 145 15.57 -9.42 12.15
CA ALA A 145 14.48 -8.51 11.84
C ALA A 145 13.10 -9.16 11.98
N VAL A 146 12.08 -8.32 12.06
CA VAL A 146 10.68 -8.74 11.99
C VAL A 146 9.92 -7.91 10.95
N ILE A 147 8.95 -8.56 10.31
CA ILE A 147 7.92 -7.92 9.51
C ILE A 147 6.62 -7.99 10.33
N ILE A 148 6.00 -6.84 10.59
CA ILE A 148 4.77 -6.74 11.37
C ILE A 148 3.64 -6.38 10.41
N ALA A 149 2.68 -7.30 10.23
CA ALA A 149 1.49 -7.16 9.37
C ALA A 149 0.22 -7.56 10.15
N THR A 150 0.10 -7.02 11.36
CA THR A 150 -1.00 -7.25 12.29
C THR A 150 -2.04 -6.12 12.21
N PRO A 151 -3.21 -6.21 12.86
CA PRO A 151 -4.16 -5.11 12.94
C PRO A 151 -3.54 -3.83 13.50
N LEU A 152 -3.88 -2.67 12.93
CA LEU A 152 -3.29 -1.35 13.18
C LEU A 152 -3.08 -1.02 14.67
N PHE A 153 -4.05 -1.34 15.52
CA PHE A 153 -3.98 -0.96 16.93
C PHE A 153 -2.88 -1.71 17.72
N THR A 154 -2.32 -2.79 17.17
CA THR A 154 -1.27 -3.60 17.81
C THR A 154 0.14 -3.21 17.37
N HIS A 155 0.28 -2.42 16.31
CA HIS A 155 1.59 -2.10 15.70
C HIS A 155 2.59 -1.54 16.70
N ARG A 156 2.17 -0.52 17.47
CA ARG A 156 3.04 0.17 18.44
C ARG A 156 3.63 -0.79 19.46
N ASP A 157 2.78 -1.61 20.09
CA ASP A 157 3.22 -2.45 21.20
C ASP A 157 4.12 -3.60 20.71
N ILE A 158 3.77 -4.22 19.60
CA ILE A 158 4.58 -5.28 19.00
C ILE A 158 5.91 -4.71 18.51
N ALA A 159 5.90 -3.58 17.79
CA ALA A 159 7.11 -2.99 17.25
C ALA A 159 8.10 -2.57 18.35
N ILE A 160 7.62 -1.92 19.42
CA ILE A 160 8.49 -1.53 20.54
C ILE A 160 9.07 -2.75 21.23
N LYS A 161 8.24 -3.78 21.48
CA LYS A 161 8.70 -5.04 22.09
C LYS A 161 9.81 -5.71 21.26
N CYS A 162 9.69 -5.74 19.93
CA CYS A 162 10.70 -6.28 19.03
C CYS A 162 11.97 -5.43 19.00
N MET A 163 11.84 -4.10 18.96
CA MET A 163 12.98 -3.18 18.99
C MET A 163 13.72 -3.24 20.33
N ASP A 164 13.02 -3.35 21.45
CA ASP A 164 13.63 -3.54 22.77
C ASP A 164 14.36 -4.89 22.89
N ALA A 165 13.98 -5.89 22.08
CA ALA A 165 14.71 -7.13 21.92
C ALA A 165 15.92 -7.03 20.95
N GLY A 166 16.20 -5.86 20.38
CA GLY A 166 17.32 -5.61 19.49
C GLY A 166 17.07 -5.96 18.02
N LEU A 167 15.80 -6.14 17.61
CA LEU A 167 15.45 -6.52 16.25
C LEU A 167 15.12 -5.30 15.38
N HIS A 168 15.55 -5.33 14.12
CA HIS A 168 15.06 -4.40 13.11
C HIS A 168 13.60 -4.66 12.78
N VAL A 169 12.84 -3.61 12.48
CA VAL A 169 11.39 -3.71 12.28
C VAL A 169 10.99 -3.10 10.94
N LEU A 170 10.29 -3.89 10.11
CA LEU A 170 9.41 -3.40 9.06
C LEU A 170 7.98 -3.51 9.59
N CYS A 171 7.32 -2.39 9.81
CA CYS A 171 5.93 -2.34 10.28
C CYS A 171 5.03 -1.89 9.15
N GLU A 172 3.96 -2.64 8.89
CA GLU A 172 2.95 -2.24 7.91
C GLU A 172 2.31 -0.89 8.23
N LYS A 173 1.72 -0.29 7.21
CA LYS A 173 1.01 1.00 7.32
C LYS A 173 -0.35 0.78 8.05
N LEU A 174 -0.89 1.76 8.73
CA LEU A 174 -0.23 2.95 9.26
C LEU A 174 0.78 2.56 10.35
N MET A 175 1.80 3.42 10.55
CA MET A 175 2.81 3.18 11.59
C MET A 175 2.17 2.90 12.97
N ALA A 176 1.17 3.71 13.38
CA ALA A 176 0.36 3.52 14.58
C ALA A 176 -0.94 4.34 14.51
N ARG A 177 -1.84 4.15 15.46
CA ARG A 177 -3.13 4.86 15.51
C ARG A 177 -3.05 6.34 15.89
N THR A 178 -2.03 6.73 16.65
CA THR A 178 -1.88 8.12 17.12
C THR A 178 -0.47 8.63 16.86
N ILE A 179 -0.34 9.95 16.71
CA ILE A 179 0.96 10.63 16.58
C ILE A 179 1.85 10.36 17.80
N GLY A 180 1.27 10.27 18.99
CA GLY A 180 2.00 9.91 20.21
C GLY A 180 2.66 8.54 20.09
N GLN A 181 1.89 7.53 19.69
CA GLN A 181 2.39 6.18 19.45
C GLN A 181 3.49 6.13 18.37
N CYS A 182 3.33 6.87 17.29
CA CYS A 182 4.38 6.98 16.26
C CYS A 182 5.69 7.55 16.86
N LYS A 183 5.61 8.58 17.69
CA LYS A 183 6.78 9.16 18.37
C LYS A 183 7.44 8.17 19.33
N GLU A 184 6.66 7.38 20.06
CA GLU A 184 7.16 6.32 20.94
C GLU A 184 7.94 5.25 20.15
N MET A 185 7.41 4.80 18.99
CA MET A 185 8.11 3.85 18.12
C MET A 185 9.43 4.43 17.60
N ILE A 186 9.45 5.70 17.17
CA ILE A 186 10.67 6.39 16.73
C ILE A 186 11.68 6.47 17.87
N ALA A 187 11.23 6.79 19.09
CA ALA A 187 12.10 6.87 20.27
C ALA A 187 12.70 5.50 20.62
N ALA A 188 11.89 4.41 20.54
CA ALA A 188 12.36 3.05 20.78
C ALA A 188 13.40 2.62 19.75
N ALA A 189 13.20 2.89 18.46
CA ALA A 189 14.18 2.61 17.41
C ALA A 189 15.52 3.31 17.68
N LYS A 190 15.47 4.60 18.01
CA LYS A 190 16.69 5.40 18.33
C LYS A 190 17.37 4.89 19.60
N LYS A 191 16.61 4.61 20.66
CA LYS A 191 17.15 4.11 21.94
C LYS A 191 17.91 2.80 21.75
N ASN A 192 17.37 1.90 20.95
CA ASN A 192 17.94 0.56 20.77
C ASN A 192 18.92 0.46 19.59
N GLY A 193 19.13 1.54 18.82
CA GLY A 193 20.04 1.55 17.67
C GLY A 193 19.60 0.63 16.52
N VAL A 194 18.30 0.38 16.40
CA VAL A 194 17.72 -0.49 15.37
C VAL A 194 16.98 0.31 14.31
N LEU A 195 16.78 -0.30 13.14
CA LEU A 195 16.03 0.30 12.04
C LEU A 195 14.53 0.06 12.25
N LEU A 196 13.75 1.11 11.99
CA LEU A 196 12.30 1.05 11.88
C LEU A 196 11.90 1.57 10.50
N SER A 197 11.32 0.70 9.68
CA SER A 197 10.75 1.04 8.38
C SER A 197 9.23 0.88 8.43
N VAL A 198 8.52 1.71 7.66
CA VAL A 198 7.05 1.66 7.58
C VAL A 198 6.62 1.25 6.18
N GLY A 199 5.67 0.33 6.08
CA GLY A 199 5.20 -0.30 4.84
C GLY A 199 4.41 0.61 3.89
N HIS A 200 4.76 1.91 3.79
CA HIS A 200 4.20 2.81 2.78
C HIS A 200 4.86 2.53 1.42
N GLN A 201 4.28 1.61 0.65
CA GLN A 201 4.89 1.01 -0.54
C GLN A 201 5.29 2.01 -1.62
N ARG A 202 4.61 3.15 -1.75
CA ARG A 202 4.92 4.15 -2.79
C ARG A 202 6.29 4.80 -2.62
N HIS A 203 6.82 4.83 -1.40
CA HIS A 203 8.19 5.29 -1.14
C HIS A 203 9.25 4.36 -1.74
N TYR A 204 8.90 3.12 -2.03
CA TYR A 204 9.79 2.11 -2.62
C TYR A 204 9.52 1.88 -4.11
N SER A 205 8.61 2.68 -4.70
CA SER A 205 8.25 2.58 -6.12
C SER A 205 9.11 3.50 -6.98
N LEU A 206 9.80 2.93 -7.98
CA LEU A 206 10.55 3.71 -8.97
C LEU A 206 9.67 4.68 -9.76
N LEU A 207 8.42 4.29 -10.02
CA LEU A 207 7.47 5.13 -10.73
C LEU A 207 7.20 6.43 -9.97
N TYR A 208 6.94 6.31 -8.66
CA TYR A 208 6.71 7.47 -7.79
C TYR A 208 7.98 8.29 -7.57
N ALA A 209 9.14 7.65 -7.46
CA ALA A 209 10.42 8.35 -7.37
C ALA A 209 10.67 9.22 -8.61
N HIS A 210 10.51 8.66 -9.81
CA HIS A 210 10.65 9.42 -11.05
C HIS A 210 9.59 10.52 -11.20
N ALA A 211 8.35 10.24 -10.82
CA ALA A 211 7.30 11.25 -10.83
C ALA A 211 7.64 12.43 -9.89
N ALA A 212 8.13 12.14 -8.69
CA ALA A 212 8.55 13.17 -7.74
C ALA A 212 9.75 13.99 -8.27
N GLU A 213 10.71 13.36 -8.93
CA GLU A 213 11.81 14.06 -9.59
C GLU A 213 11.32 15.01 -10.67
N LEU A 214 10.44 14.56 -11.57
CA LEU A 214 9.86 15.40 -12.63
C LEU A 214 9.09 16.60 -12.06
N ILE A 215 8.35 16.39 -10.97
CA ILE A 215 7.62 17.46 -10.27
C ILE A 215 8.58 18.47 -9.65
N ASN A 216 9.68 18.00 -9.04
CA ASN A 216 10.70 18.85 -8.46
C ASN A 216 11.42 19.69 -9.52
N ASP A 217 11.63 19.13 -10.72
CA ASP A 217 12.16 19.85 -11.88
C ASP A 217 11.15 20.80 -12.52
N GLY A 218 9.91 20.84 -12.00
CA GLY A 218 8.89 21.79 -12.40
C GLY A 218 8.20 21.46 -13.73
N ILE A 219 8.21 20.19 -14.17
CA ILE A 219 7.62 19.77 -15.46
C ILE A 219 6.14 20.13 -15.59
N ILE A 220 5.38 20.07 -14.48
CA ILE A 220 3.97 20.48 -14.43
C ILE A 220 3.77 21.88 -13.81
N GLY A 221 4.85 22.58 -13.46
CA GLY A 221 4.81 23.84 -12.72
C GLY A 221 4.46 23.65 -11.25
N ASP A 222 3.84 24.67 -10.63
CA ASP A 222 3.36 24.61 -9.26
C ASP A 222 2.10 23.75 -9.20
N ILE A 223 2.09 22.73 -8.35
CA ILE A 223 0.88 21.93 -8.10
C ILE A 223 -0.18 22.85 -7.48
N LYS A 224 -1.40 22.80 -7.98
CA LYS A 224 -2.55 23.56 -7.45
C LYS A 224 -3.65 22.66 -6.94
N HIS A 225 -3.80 21.48 -7.52
CA HIS A 225 -4.78 20.50 -7.08
C HIS A 225 -4.25 19.08 -7.23
N ILE A 226 -4.57 18.23 -6.26
CA ILE A 226 -4.40 16.78 -6.37
C ILE A 226 -5.76 16.14 -6.13
N ARG A 227 -6.23 15.38 -7.11
CA ARG A 227 -7.38 14.51 -6.95
C ARG A 227 -6.85 13.10 -6.71
N ALA A 228 -7.04 12.60 -5.52
CA ALA A 228 -6.67 11.26 -5.10
C ALA A 228 -7.92 10.43 -4.82
N LEU A 229 -7.92 9.17 -5.16
CA LEU A 229 -9.07 8.31 -4.95
C LEU A 229 -8.66 6.85 -4.80
N TRP A 230 -9.52 6.11 -4.09
CA TRP A 230 -9.50 4.66 -4.10
C TRP A 230 -10.93 4.15 -4.04
N HIS A 231 -11.46 3.81 -5.19
CA HIS A 231 -12.76 3.21 -5.33
C HIS A 231 -12.61 1.71 -5.57
N ARG A 232 -13.36 0.92 -4.83
CA ARG A 232 -13.25 -0.53 -4.87
C ARG A 232 -14.61 -1.18 -4.65
N ASN A 233 -15.01 -2.08 -5.53
CA ASN A 233 -16.21 -2.87 -5.28
C ASN A 233 -15.86 -4.15 -4.53
N ASN A 234 -16.08 -4.13 -3.23
CA ASN A 234 -16.02 -5.31 -2.37
C ASN A 234 -17.39 -5.94 -2.10
N SER A 235 -18.42 -5.48 -2.81
CA SER A 235 -19.79 -5.91 -2.60
C SER A 235 -20.24 -6.81 -3.74
N TRP A 236 -20.59 -8.01 -3.42
CA TRP A 236 -21.25 -8.95 -4.33
C TRP A 236 -22.13 -9.89 -3.53
N PRO A 237 -23.12 -10.53 -4.16
CA PRO A 237 -23.93 -11.52 -3.49
C PRO A 237 -23.09 -12.60 -2.82
N PHE A 238 -23.42 -12.92 -1.59
CA PHE A 238 -22.72 -13.96 -0.86
C PHE A 238 -22.91 -15.32 -1.54
N ASP A 239 -21.80 -16.00 -1.90
CA ASP A 239 -21.87 -17.36 -2.43
C ASP A 239 -22.07 -18.36 -1.30
N ASP A 240 -23.33 -18.67 -1.02
CA ASP A 240 -23.75 -19.65 -0.02
C ASP A 240 -23.20 -21.06 -0.30
N ALA A 241 -22.97 -21.40 -1.58
CA ALA A 241 -22.37 -22.67 -1.97
C ALA A 241 -20.85 -22.69 -1.65
N ALA A 242 -20.15 -21.57 -1.82
CA ALA A 242 -18.76 -21.42 -1.38
C ALA A 242 -18.67 -21.46 0.14
N ALA A 243 -19.62 -20.83 0.83
CA ALA A 243 -19.70 -20.84 2.29
C ALA A 243 -19.93 -22.24 2.89
N LYS A 244 -20.69 -23.06 2.20
CA LYS A 244 -21.01 -24.45 2.60
C LYS A 244 -19.93 -25.46 2.22
N ARG A 245 -18.90 -25.08 1.46
CA ARG A 245 -17.79 -25.98 1.13
C ARG A 245 -16.94 -26.25 2.35
N THR A 246 -17.16 -27.39 2.93
CA THR A 246 -16.37 -27.91 4.09
C THR A 246 -15.16 -28.70 3.61
N THR A 247 -14.18 -28.03 3.00
CA THR A 247 -12.95 -28.70 2.60
C THR A 247 -11.76 -28.09 3.34
N GLY A 248 -11.11 -28.87 4.17
CA GLY A 248 -9.87 -28.48 4.83
C GLY A 248 -10.00 -27.24 5.73
N LEU A 249 -9.07 -26.30 5.59
CA LEU A 249 -9.01 -25.08 6.41
C LEU A 249 -10.20 -24.15 6.25
N LYS A 250 -10.97 -24.26 5.16
CA LYS A 250 -12.09 -23.36 4.83
C LYS A 250 -13.44 -23.80 5.38
N ALA A 251 -13.46 -24.81 6.28
CA ALA A 251 -14.69 -25.15 6.99
C ALA A 251 -15.16 -23.97 7.85
N ILE A 252 -16.34 -23.47 7.55
CA ILE A 252 -16.92 -22.32 8.25
C ILE A 252 -17.46 -22.80 9.62
N ALA A 253 -17.27 -21.97 10.64
CA ALA A 253 -17.82 -22.17 11.97
C ALA A 253 -19.36 -22.05 11.94
N ASP A 254 -19.99 -22.55 13.01
CA ASP A 254 -21.46 -22.60 13.17
C ASP A 254 -22.16 -21.30 12.75
N PRO A 255 -22.96 -21.30 11.65
CA PRO A 255 -23.63 -20.11 11.15
C PRO A 255 -24.67 -19.54 12.13
N SER A 256 -25.15 -20.34 13.10
CA SER A 256 -26.09 -19.86 14.12
C SER A 256 -25.40 -18.90 15.11
N LYS A 257 -24.08 -19.05 15.31
CA LYS A 257 -23.26 -18.18 16.16
C LYS A 257 -22.61 -17.03 15.41
N PHE A 258 -22.23 -17.25 14.15
CA PHE A 258 -21.47 -16.30 13.34
C PHE A 258 -22.18 -16.04 12.03
N LYS A 259 -23.22 -15.19 12.06
CA LYS A 259 -24.01 -14.84 10.88
C LYS A 259 -23.09 -14.29 9.78
N LEU A 260 -23.38 -14.70 8.55
CA LEU A 260 -22.81 -14.10 7.35
C LEU A 260 -23.82 -13.14 6.75
N PRO A 261 -23.40 -12.01 6.19
CA PRO A 261 -24.31 -11.09 5.53
C PRO A 261 -24.87 -11.70 4.23
N GLU A 262 -26.04 -11.28 3.82
CA GLU A 262 -26.63 -11.66 2.53
C GLU A 262 -25.82 -11.05 1.36
N LEU A 263 -25.27 -9.86 1.56
CA LEU A 263 -24.25 -9.29 0.68
C LEU A 263 -22.86 -9.50 1.29
N GLN A 264 -21.93 -9.88 0.47
CA GLN A 264 -20.56 -9.97 0.90
C GLN A 264 -19.99 -8.56 1.10
N ASP A 265 -19.53 -8.31 2.32
CA ASP A 265 -18.62 -7.22 2.64
C ASP A 265 -17.21 -7.82 2.73
N GLY A 266 -16.27 -7.33 1.93
CA GLY A 266 -14.89 -7.84 1.93
C GLY A 266 -14.20 -7.68 3.28
N TRP A 267 -14.70 -6.80 4.16
CA TRP A 267 -14.19 -6.63 5.53
C TRP A 267 -14.92 -7.50 6.55
N TYR A 268 -15.91 -8.27 6.11
CA TYR A 268 -16.69 -9.17 6.97
C TYR A 268 -16.48 -10.65 6.58
N PRO A 269 -15.25 -11.17 6.70
CA PRO A 269 -14.93 -12.53 6.30
C PRO A 269 -15.65 -13.56 7.16
N PRO A 270 -15.85 -14.79 6.64
CA PRO A 270 -16.34 -15.89 7.45
C PRO A 270 -15.37 -16.22 8.58
N ILE A 271 -15.92 -16.70 9.69
CA ILE A 271 -15.13 -17.26 10.78
C ILE A 271 -14.94 -18.75 10.49
N TYR A 272 -13.70 -19.17 10.38
CA TYR A 272 -13.37 -20.56 10.08
C TYR A 272 -13.38 -21.43 11.33
N LYS A 273 -13.80 -22.69 11.15
CA LYS A 273 -13.94 -23.65 12.24
C LYS A 273 -12.63 -23.85 13.01
N ILE A 274 -11.51 -23.88 12.32
CA ILE A 274 -10.18 -24.05 12.93
C ILE A 274 -9.86 -22.93 13.94
N ASP A 275 -10.24 -21.69 13.65
CA ASP A 275 -10.07 -20.57 14.57
C ASP A 275 -11.06 -20.66 15.73
N ALA A 276 -12.33 -20.99 15.45
CA ALA A 276 -13.39 -21.08 16.46
C ALA A 276 -13.12 -22.22 17.48
N ASP A 277 -12.53 -23.31 17.03
CA ASP A 277 -12.18 -24.43 17.90
C ASP A 277 -10.95 -24.13 18.78
N ALA A 278 -9.99 -23.35 18.29
CA ALA A 278 -8.71 -23.10 18.96
C ALA A 278 -8.71 -21.86 19.86
N LEU A 279 -9.59 -20.88 19.59
CA LEU A 279 -9.60 -19.56 20.22
C LEU A 279 -10.78 -19.43 21.18
N SER A 280 -10.58 -19.76 22.45
CA SER A 280 -11.58 -19.51 23.49
C SER A 280 -11.78 -17.99 23.71
N ASN A 281 -12.95 -17.62 24.26
CA ASN A 281 -13.23 -16.22 24.60
C ASN A 281 -12.18 -15.61 25.55
N GLU A 282 -11.64 -16.40 26.47
CA GLU A 282 -10.60 -15.97 27.41
C GLU A 282 -9.29 -15.65 26.67
N LYS A 283 -8.87 -16.51 25.75
CA LYS A 283 -7.69 -16.26 24.89
C LYS A 283 -7.87 -15.01 24.06
N VAL A 284 -9.03 -14.86 23.43
CA VAL A 284 -9.33 -13.70 22.58
C VAL A 284 -9.33 -12.39 23.38
N LYS A 285 -9.90 -12.41 24.59
CA LYS A 285 -9.86 -11.24 25.50
C LYS A 285 -8.45 -10.92 25.97
N ALA A 286 -7.62 -11.93 26.25
CA ALA A 286 -6.21 -11.74 26.62
C ALA A 286 -5.39 -11.07 25.50
N LEU A 287 -5.80 -11.27 24.23
CA LEU A 287 -5.22 -10.59 23.06
C LEU A 287 -5.74 -9.16 22.87
N GLY A 288 -6.65 -8.69 23.73
CA GLY A 288 -7.20 -7.34 23.68
C GLY A 288 -8.45 -7.18 22.82
N TYR A 289 -9.06 -8.27 22.33
CA TYR A 289 -10.31 -8.22 21.56
C TYR A 289 -11.52 -8.56 22.45
N LYS A 290 -12.69 -8.03 22.11
CA LYS A 290 -13.94 -8.32 22.84
C LYS A 290 -14.38 -9.78 22.68
N ASN A 291 -14.24 -10.31 21.47
CA ASN A 291 -14.64 -11.66 21.10
C ASN A 291 -13.96 -12.09 19.80
N LEU A 292 -14.19 -13.33 19.36
CA LEU A 292 -13.61 -13.89 18.13
C LEU A 292 -14.05 -13.13 16.87
N GLU A 293 -15.25 -12.60 16.87
CA GLU A 293 -15.77 -11.81 15.75
C GLU A 293 -14.95 -10.53 15.54
N GLU A 294 -14.65 -9.80 16.61
CA GLU A 294 -13.80 -8.62 16.54
C GLU A 294 -12.36 -8.96 16.12
N LEU A 295 -11.82 -10.08 16.57
CA LEU A 295 -10.50 -10.54 16.14
C LEU A 295 -10.45 -10.85 14.63
N VAL A 296 -11.46 -11.54 14.10
CA VAL A 296 -11.47 -11.96 12.69
C VAL A 296 -11.87 -10.81 11.77
N ARG A 297 -12.82 -9.97 12.19
CA ARG A 297 -13.43 -8.87 11.44
C ARG A 297 -12.96 -7.50 11.93
N TRP A 298 -11.72 -7.42 12.40
CA TRP A 298 -11.14 -6.27 13.10
C TRP A 298 -11.26 -4.94 12.35
N ARG A 299 -11.30 -4.97 11.00
CA ARG A 299 -11.47 -3.78 10.16
C ARG A 299 -12.85 -3.14 10.29
N CYS A 300 -13.84 -3.93 10.66
CA CYS A 300 -15.21 -3.45 10.83
C CYS A 300 -15.42 -2.60 12.08
N PHE A 301 -14.48 -2.61 13.04
CA PHE A 301 -14.65 -1.98 14.34
C PHE A 301 -13.69 -0.81 14.53
N ASP A 302 -14.22 0.33 14.99
CA ASP A 302 -13.44 1.56 15.19
C ASP A 302 -12.28 1.38 16.14
N ARG A 303 -12.43 0.52 17.13
CA ARG A 303 -11.40 0.28 18.13
C ARG A 303 -10.18 -0.46 17.56
N THR A 304 -10.38 -1.39 16.66
CA THR A 304 -9.32 -2.27 16.14
C THR A 304 -8.86 -1.91 14.74
N GLY A 305 -9.74 -1.35 13.93
CA GLY A 305 -9.46 -0.81 12.61
C GLY A 305 -9.14 0.69 12.64
N GLY A 306 -9.31 1.34 11.54
CA GLY A 306 -9.13 2.78 11.38
C GLY A 306 -10.00 3.34 10.26
N GLY A 307 -10.97 2.53 9.77
CA GLY A 307 -11.87 2.90 8.69
C GLY A 307 -11.17 3.07 7.34
N LEU A 308 -11.91 3.54 6.34
CA LEU A 308 -11.41 3.73 4.98
C LEU A 308 -10.25 4.74 4.89
N MET A 309 -10.21 5.74 5.78
CA MET A 309 -9.11 6.71 5.79
C MET A 309 -7.78 6.05 6.16
N ALA A 310 -7.77 5.17 7.15
CA ALA A 310 -6.57 4.47 7.56
C ALA A 310 -6.19 3.37 6.56
N GLU A 311 -7.16 2.59 6.12
CA GLU A 311 -6.91 1.43 5.27
C GLU A 311 -6.53 1.83 3.83
N LEU A 312 -7.28 2.72 3.19
CA LEU A 312 -7.11 3.12 1.80
C LEU A 312 -6.60 4.56 1.66
N GLY A 313 -7.16 5.52 2.41
CA GLY A 313 -6.80 6.93 2.33
C GLY A 313 -5.34 7.19 2.66
N SER A 314 -4.77 6.41 3.57
CA SER A 314 -3.35 6.52 3.94
C SER A 314 -2.41 6.35 2.74
N HIS A 315 -2.72 5.49 1.79
CA HIS A 315 -1.92 5.29 0.59
C HIS A 315 -1.91 6.52 -0.32
N GLN A 316 -3.08 7.08 -0.62
CA GLN A 316 -3.19 8.22 -1.53
C GLN A 316 -2.72 9.52 -0.88
N LEU A 317 -2.94 9.68 0.42
CA LEU A 317 -2.43 10.85 1.15
C LEU A 317 -0.91 10.77 1.32
N ASP A 318 -0.35 9.59 1.51
CA ASP A 318 1.09 9.38 1.51
C ASP A 318 1.70 9.72 0.14
N ALA A 319 1.11 9.24 -0.97
CA ALA A 319 1.51 9.61 -2.32
C ALA A 319 1.45 11.12 -2.53
N SER A 320 0.34 11.75 -2.13
CA SER A 320 0.20 13.21 -2.20
C SER A 320 1.31 13.91 -1.40
N SER A 321 1.66 13.38 -0.23
CA SER A 321 2.73 13.93 0.61
C SER A 321 4.12 13.82 -0.02
N ILE A 322 4.39 12.75 -0.78
CA ILE A 322 5.64 12.58 -1.56
C ILE A 322 5.77 13.76 -2.54
N PHE A 323 4.70 14.07 -3.27
CA PHE A 323 4.70 15.13 -4.28
C PHE A 323 4.70 16.55 -3.70
N LEU A 324 4.14 16.73 -2.50
CA LEU A 324 4.07 18.02 -1.80
C LEU A 324 5.28 18.30 -0.89
N GLY A 325 6.25 17.39 -0.80
CA GLY A 325 7.43 17.59 0.05
C GLY A 325 7.20 17.31 1.53
N LYS A 326 6.21 16.49 1.88
CA LYS A 326 5.89 16.04 3.27
C LYS A 326 5.52 17.17 4.22
N VAL A 327 4.83 18.19 3.71
CA VAL A 327 4.32 19.30 4.51
C VAL A 327 3.03 18.92 5.24
N LYS A 328 2.74 19.61 6.36
CA LYS A 328 1.49 19.42 7.09
C LYS A 328 0.34 20.13 6.40
N PRO A 329 -0.88 19.57 6.39
CA PRO A 329 -2.06 20.29 5.90
C PRO A 329 -2.36 21.51 6.79
N LEU A 330 -2.94 22.54 6.17
CA LEU A 330 -3.42 23.77 6.82
C LEU A 330 -4.81 23.54 7.42
N SER A 331 -5.66 22.86 6.65
CA SER A 331 -7.03 22.53 7.06
C SER A 331 -7.47 21.19 6.46
N VAL A 332 -8.53 20.64 7.03
CA VAL A 332 -9.22 19.45 6.54
C VAL A 332 -10.72 19.55 6.78
N MET A 333 -11.50 19.13 5.78
CA MET A 333 -12.95 18.97 5.89
C MET A 333 -13.31 17.64 5.23
N GLY A 334 -14.22 16.87 5.83
CA GLY A 334 -14.61 15.59 5.29
C GLY A 334 -15.99 15.14 5.74
N VAL A 335 -16.53 14.21 4.97
CA VAL A 335 -17.77 13.50 5.25
C VAL A 335 -17.49 12.02 5.05
N GLY A 336 -17.88 11.20 6.00
CA GLY A 336 -17.84 9.74 5.89
C GLY A 336 -19.10 9.14 6.47
N GLY A 337 -19.41 7.91 6.07
CA GLY A 337 -20.58 7.24 6.60
C GLY A 337 -20.75 5.82 6.08
N GLN A 338 -21.70 5.13 6.69
CA GLN A 338 -22.20 3.84 6.24
C GLN A 338 -23.32 4.10 5.23
N PHE A 339 -22.98 4.13 3.95
CA PHE A 339 -23.93 4.39 2.86
C PHE A 339 -24.58 3.10 2.35
N PHE A 340 -23.90 1.99 2.51
CA PHE A 340 -24.30 0.70 1.96
C PHE A 340 -24.37 -0.40 3.04
N TYR A 341 -23.36 -0.55 3.88
CA TYR A 341 -23.31 -1.52 4.98
C TYR A 341 -23.80 -0.93 6.31
N GLY A 342 -24.02 -1.78 7.29
CA GLY A 342 -24.39 -1.43 8.66
C GLY A 342 -25.84 -1.73 9.01
N ASP A 343 -26.09 -1.86 10.35
CA ASP A 343 -27.38 -2.31 10.90
C ASP A 343 -28.52 -1.30 10.69
N SER A 344 -28.21 -0.03 10.51
CA SER A 344 -29.17 1.05 10.33
C SER A 344 -29.72 1.18 8.91
N ARG A 345 -29.14 0.48 7.96
CA ARG A 345 -29.55 0.58 6.55
C ARG A 345 -30.82 -0.22 6.30
N LYS A 346 -31.82 0.47 5.74
CA LYS A 346 -33.02 -0.19 5.22
C LYS A 346 -32.70 -0.79 3.86
N ALA A 347 -33.28 -1.96 3.58
CA ALA A 347 -33.19 -2.59 2.27
C ALA A 347 -33.63 -1.63 1.18
N GLU A 348 -32.77 -1.41 0.23
CA GLU A 348 -33.15 -0.91 -1.06
C GLU A 348 -33.88 -2.05 -1.80
N LYS A 349 -34.99 -1.75 -2.47
CA LYS A 349 -35.81 -2.78 -3.13
C LYS A 349 -34.96 -3.58 -4.12
N GLY A 350 -34.76 -4.86 -3.85
CA GLY A 350 -33.99 -5.78 -4.69
C GLY A 350 -32.51 -5.95 -4.27
N LEU A 351 -32.06 -5.26 -3.21
CA LEU A 351 -30.77 -5.53 -2.60
C LEU A 351 -30.97 -6.23 -1.26
N PRO A 352 -30.24 -7.31 -0.99
CA PRO A 352 -30.28 -7.96 0.31
C PRO A 352 -29.77 -7.00 1.39
N THR A 353 -30.44 -6.99 2.53
CA THR A 353 -29.97 -6.30 3.72
C THR A 353 -29.70 -7.33 4.77
N GLY A 354 -28.49 -7.41 5.21
CA GLY A 354 -28.12 -8.18 6.38
C GLY A 354 -27.48 -7.28 7.40
N PRO A 355 -27.73 -7.48 8.70
CA PRO A 355 -26.93 -6.83 9.71
C PRO A 355 -25.49 -7.32 9.57
N ASN A 356 -24.57 -6.43 9.26
CA ASN A 356 -23.20 -6.64 9.63
C ASN A 356 -22.87 -5.69 10.78
N ALA A 357 -22.14 -6.17 11.76
CA ALA A 357 -21.74 -5.40 12.94
C ALA A 357 -20.67 -4.34 12.62
N ARG A 358 -20.69 -3.77 11.42
CA ARG A 358 -19.72 -2.80 10.95
C ARG A 358 -19.95 -1.44 11.62
N GLU A 359 -18.96 -0.97 12.35
CA GLU A 359 -18.90 0.39 12.91
C GLU A 359 -18.25 1.37 11.92
N SER A 360 -17.30 0.86 11.12
CA SER A 360 -16.53 1.67 10.16
C SER A 360 -17.35 2.08 8.94
N GLU A 361 -16.99 3.22 8.38
CA GLU A 361 -17.57 3.78 7.15
C GLU A 361 -17.28 2.91 5.91
N ASP A 362 -18.16 2.97 4.91
CA ASP A 362 -18.00 2.37 3.58
C ASP A 362 -17.87 3.41 2.45
N GLY A 363 -17.95 4.68 2.80
CA GLY A 363 -17.67 5.81 1.94
C GLY A 363 -17.07 6.97 2.71
N VAL A 364 -16.01 7.59 2.12
CA VAL A 364 -15.30 8.74 2.71
C VAL A 364 -14.94 9.74 1.62
N PHE A 365 -15.21 11.02 1.88
CA PHE A 365 -14.95 12.14 0.98
C PHE A 365 -14.29 13.26 1.78
N VAL A 366 -13.06 13.62 1.41
CA VAL A 366 -12.24 14.56 2.21
C VAL A 366 -11.56 15.58 1.31
N THR A 367 -11.49 16.81 1.80
CA THR A 367 -10.73 17.89 1.17
C THR A 367 -9.72 18.43 2.18
N TYR A 368 -8.47 18.52 1.75
CA TYR A 368 -7.37 19.12 2.50
C TYR A 368 -6.88 20.37 1.79
N GLU A 369 -6.46 21.35 2.56
CA GLU A 369 -5.62 22.44 2.09
C GLU A 369 -4.19 22.21 2.57
N PHE A 370 -3.25 22.23 1.66
CA PHE A 370 -1.82 22.14 1.95
C PHE A 370 -1.11 23.43 1.56
N PRO A 371 -0.01 23.81 2.22
CA PRO A 371 0.79 24.94 1.80
C PRO A 371 1.46 24.64 0.46
N GLY A 372 1.32 25.56 -0.52
CA GLY A 372 2.09 25.55 -1.74
C GLY A 372 3.55 25.96 -1.49
N LYS A 373 4.42 25.85 -2.49
CA LYS A 373 5.87 26.10 -2.35
C LYS A 373 6.20 27.54 -1.87
N LYS A 374 5.33 28.51 -2.17
CA LYS A 374 5.50 29.93 -1.78
C LYS A 374 4.84 30.29 -0.45
N HIS A 375 4.09 29.36 0.14
CA HIS A 375 3.42 29.58 1.42
C HIS A 375 4.44 29.51 2.58
N PRO A 376 4.32 30.38 3.61
CA PRO A 376 5.27 30.41 4.74
C PRO A 376 5.42 29.07 5.46
N LYS A 377 4.31 28.33 5.61
CA LYS A 377 4.30 27.01 6.27
C LYS A 377 4.86 25.85 5.42
N ALA A 378 5.27 26.11 4.18
CA ALA A 378 5.97 25.10 3.38
C ALA A 378 7.43 24.88 3.85
N GLY A 379 7.98 25.81 4.64
CA GLY A 379 9.35 25.71 5.12
C GLY A 379 10.42 26.04 4.09
N LEU A 380 10.03 26.65 2.95
CA LEU A 380 10.89 27.00 1.83
C LEU A 380 11.18 28.52 1.72
N GLY A 381 10.83 29.29 2.77
CA GLY A 381 11.04 30.74 2.81
C GLY A 381 10.05 31.57 2.01
N GLY A 382 8.94 30.98 1.60
CA GLY A 382 7.85 31.69 0.92
C GLY A 382 7.11 32.67 1.86
N THR A 383 6.42 33.65 1.27
CA THR A 383 5.68 34.70 1.99
C THR A 383 4.23 34.85 1.51
N ASP A 384 3.79 34.05 0.57
CA ASP A 384 2.45 34.11 -0.02
C ASP A 384 1.49 33.15 0.70
N GLU A 385 0.74 33.67 1.67
CA GLU A 385 -0.25 32.87 2.40
C GLU A 385 -1.41 32.36 1.53
N SER A 386 -1.59 32.93 0.34
CA SER A 386 -2.61 32.48 -0.61
C SER A 386 -2.16 31.30 -1.49
N ASP A 387 -0.87 30.94 -1.47
CA ASP A 387 -0.36 29.80 -2.22
C ASP A 387 -0.74 28.49 -1.54
N VAL A 388 -1.91 28.00 -1.88
CA VAL A 388 -2.52 26.78 -1.32
C VAL A 388 -2.67 25.72 -2.40
N VAL A 389 -2.47 24.47 -2.02
CA VAL A 389 -2.77 23.29 -2.82
C VAL A 389 -3.96 22.56 -2.21
N VAL A 390 -5.00 22.34 -3.00
CA VAL A 390 -6.17 21.58 -2.58
C VAL A 390 -5.99 20.13 -2.94
N VAL A 391 -6.11 19.23 -1.95
CA VAL A 391 -6.10 17.79 -2.15
C VAL A 391 -7.47 17.24 -1.82
N THR A 392 -8.14 16.65 -2.82
CA THR A 392 -9.39 15.93 -2.61
C THR A 392 -9.13 14.44 -2.58
N TYR A 393 -9.77 13.74 -1.66
CA TYR A 393 -9.72 12.29 -1.57
C TYR A 393 -11.14 11.72 -1.49
N SER A 394 -11.37 10.64 -2.24
CA SER A 394 -12.59 9.85 -2.13
C SER A 394 -12.30 8.36 -2.10
N SER A 395 -13.04 7.66 -1.25
CA SER A 395 -13.01 6.20 -1.18
C SER A 395 -14.42 5.66 -1.06
N PHE A 396 -14.68 4.58 -1.77
CA PHE A 396 -15.96 3.92 -1.78
C PHE A 396 -15.78 2.41 -1.91
N ASN A 397 -16.40 1.62 -1.02
CA ASN A 397 -16.23 0.16 -1.02
C ASN A 397 -17.23 -0.59 -1.89
N THR A 398 -18.17 0.09 -2.50
CA THR A 398 -19.27 -0.51 -3.26
C THR A 398 -19.28 -0.13 -4.74
N ASN A 399 -18.29 0.63 -5.18
CA ASN A 399 -18.15 1.07 -6.56
C ASN A 399 -16.66 1.15 -6.92
N GLU A 400 -16.29 0.55 -8.05
CA GLU A 400 -14.89 0.51 -8.53
C GLU A 400 -14.63 1.44 -9.71
N PHE A 401 -15.55 2.38 -10.01
CA PHE A 401 -15.34 3.30 -11.10
C PHE A 401 -14.12 4.20 -10.85
N GLU A 402 -13.24 4.32 -11.83
CA GLU A 402 -11.93 4.99 -11.79
C GLU A 402 -10.85 4.26 -10.95
N ASP A 403 -11.17 3.17 -10.24
CA ASP A 403 -10.27 2.38 -9.41
C ASP A 403 -9.48 3.23 -8.38
N TYR A 404 -8.15 3.33 -8.50
CA TYR A 404 -7.31 4.10 -7.58
C TYR A 404 -6.13 4.78 -8.29
N GLY A 405 -5.70 5.88 -7.71
CA GLY A 405 -4.58 6.67 -8.21
C GLY A 405 -4.65 8.14 -7.82
N GLU A 406 -3.75 8.91 -8.39
CA GLU A 406 -3.64 10.35 -8.18
C GLU A 406 -3.59 11.10 -9.51
N CYS A 407 -4.29 12.25 -9.56
CA CYS A 407 -4.23 13.21 -10.66
C CYS A 407 -3.72 14.54 -10.10
N LEU A 408 -2.48 14.88 -10.47
CA LEU A 408 -1.80 16.09 -10.04
C LEU A 408 -1.93 17.17 -11.11
N MET A 409 -2.63 18.25 -10.80
CA MET A 409 -2.87 19.37 -11.71
C MET A 409 -1.97 20.54 -11.31
N GLY A 410 -1.01 20.83 -12.16
CA GLY A 410 -0.07 21.93 -11.99
C GLY A 410 -0.38 23.12 -12.90
N SER A 411 0.34 24.21 -12.70
CA SER A 411 0.16 25.45 -13.49
C SER A 411 0.59 25.32 -14.96
N ARG A 412 1.34 24.25 -15.32
CA ARG A 412 1.86 24.02 -16.68
C ARG A 412 1.56 22.63 -17.24
N GLY A 413 0.95 21.75 -16.45
CA GLY A 413 0.65 20.40 -16.90
C GLY A 413 -0.06 19.57 -15.83
N THR A 414 -0.39 18.35 -16.21
CA THR A 414 -1.07 17.37 -15.37
C THR A 414 -0.29 16.05 -15.41
N LEU A 415 -0.04 15.48 -14.24
CA LEU A 415 0.53 14.14 -14.07
C LEU A 415 -0.51 13.23 -13.45
N ILE A 416 -0.77 12.08 -14.06
CA ILE A 416 -1.71 11.08 -13.55
C ILE A 416 -0.93 9.82 -13.22
N MET A 417 -1.10 9.33 -12.00
CA MET A 417 -0.62 8.02 -11.54
C MET A 417 -1.82 7.08 -11.49
N GLU A 418 -1.81 6.01 -12.28
CA GLU A 418 -2.91 5.05 -12.37
C GLU A 418 -2.49 3.69 -11.84
N LYS A 419 -3.19 3.18 -10.84
CA LYS A 419 -3.02 1.81 -10.28
C LYS A 419 -1.58 1.46 -9.90
N GLU A 420 -0.78 2.45 -9.50
CA GLU A 420 0.65 2.28 -9.19
C GLU A 420 1.51 1.66 -10.33
N ALA A 421 0.92 1.50 -11.49
CA ALA A 421 1.52 0.82 -12.63
C ALA A 421 1.84 1.76 -13.78
N ASN A 422 1.07 2.82 -13.95
CA ASN A 422 1.17 3.70 -15.10
C ASN A 422 1.27 5.16 -14.66
N ALA A 423 2.04 5.95 -15.42
CA ALA A 423 2.11 7.39 -15.30
C ALA A 423 1.86 8.06 -16.64
N TYR A 424 1.04 9.12 -16.63
CA TYR A 424 0.68 9.88 -17.80
C TYR A 424 0.93 11.35 -17.57
N LEU A 425 1.67 12.00 -18.48
CA LEU A 425 2.02 13.40 -18.42
C LEU A 425 1.37 14.17 -19.56
N PHE A 426 0.65 15.23 -19.23
CA PHE A 426 0.03 16.15 -20.17
C PHE A 426 0.52 17.56 -19.90
N LYS A 427 0.84 18.31 -20.97
CA LYS A 427 1.21 19.74 -20.88
C LYS A 427 0.01 20.59 -21.20
N GLU A 428 -0.18 21.66 -20.43
CA GLU A 428 -1.21 22.64 -20.74
C GLU A 428 -0.86 23.44 -21.99
N LYS A 429 -1.88 23.78 -22.79
CA LYS A 429 -1.73 24.64 -23.97
C LYS A 429 -1.55 26.08 -23.50
N GLY A 430 -0.35 26.62 -23.65
CA GLY A 430 -0.09 28.02 -23.37
C GLY A 430 -0.70 28.96 -24.41
N LYS A 431 -1.28 30.07 -23.97
CA LYS A 431 -1.60 31.18 -24.82
C LYS A 431 -0.41 32.15 -24.81
N GLY A 432 0.49 32.06 -25.80
CA GLY A 432 1.65 32.93 -25.93
C GLY A 432 2.99 32.30 -25.60
N LYS A 433 4.08 33.00 -25.88
CA LYS A 433 5.46 32.51 -25.74
C LYS A 433 5.90 32.18 -24.29
N GLU A 434 5.17 32.65 -23.28
CA GLU A 434 5.53 32.54 -21.88
C GLU A 434 4.68 31.53 -21.09
N ALA A 435 3.60 31.06 -21.65
CA ALA A 435 2.76 30.05 -20.98
C ALA A 435 3.27 28.66 -21.30
N GLY A 436 3.99 28.05 -20.39
CA GLY A 436 4.34 26.62 -20.45
C GLY A 436 5.54 26.26 -21.30
N GLY A 437 6.47 27.15 -21.50
CA GLY A 437 7.80 26.81 -22.02
C GLY A 437 7.79 26.08 -23.35
N GLY A 438 7.91 26.77 -24.44
CA GLY A 438 8.30 26.20 -25.72
C GLY A 438 7.23 26.18 -26.78
N GLY A 439 7.62 26.78 -27.86
CA GLY A 439 6.96 27.07 -29.10
C GLY A 439 6.00 26.04 -29.66
N LYS A 440 5.26 26.55 -30.61
CA LYS A 440 4.38 25.90 -31.60
C LYS A 440 4.26 24.38 -31.42
N ASP A 441 3.10 23.91 -31.01
CA ASP A 441 2.71 22.53 -30.78
C ASP A 441 3.18 21.92 -29.46
N THR A 442 2.44 22.21 -28.39
CA THR A 442 2.52 21.43 -27.13
C THR A 442 1.84 20.06 -27.23
N ASN A 443 1.25 19.70 -28.34
CA ASN A 443 1.00 18.35 -28.74
C ASN A 443 2.30 17.78 -29.30
N ILE A 444 3.08 17.08 -28.48
CA ILE A 444 4.17 16.28 -28.99
C ILE A 444 3.55 15.20 -29.86
N LYS A 445 3.47 15.44 -31.16
CA LYS A 445 3.27 14.40 -32.13
C LYS A 445 4.56 13.60 -32.16
N VAL A 446 4.66 12.57 -31.35
CA VAL A 446 5.67 11.55 -31.54
C VAL A 446 5.15 10.65 -32.64
N THR A 447 5.63 10.85 -33.85
CA THR A 447 5.54 9.84 -34.91
C THR A 447 6.28 8.61 -34.38
N ALA A 448 5.55 7.51 -34.24
CA ALA A 448 6.15 6.22 -33.95
C ALA A 448 7.08 5.87 -35.12
N ALA A 449 8.38 5.94 -34.91
CA ALA A 449 9.31 5.19 -35.72
C ALA A 449 9.21 3.74 -35.26
N ASP A 450 8.81 2.89 -36.19
CA ASP A 450 8.92 1.45 -36.14
C ASP A 450 8.16 0.72 -35.01
N GLY A 451 6.82 0.59 -35.13
CA GLY A 451 6.05 -0.62 -34.75
C GLY A 451 6.34 -1.38 -33.43
N LYS A 452 7.28 -0.92 -32.63
CA LYS A 452 7.64 -1.51 -31.34
C LYS A 452 6.96 -0.72 -30.23
N LYS A 453 6.10 -1.40 -29.48
CA LYS A 453 5.51 -0.88 -28.24
C LYS A 453 6.62 -0.24 -27.40
N PRO A 454 6.44 1.00 -26.90
CA PRO A 454 7.35 1.55 -25.94
C PRO A 454 7.30 0.66 -24.70
N VAL A 455 8.32 -0.15 -24.47
CA VAL A 455 8.46 -0.98 -23.30
C VAL A 455 8.93 -0.07 -22.18
N MET A 456 7.98 0.51 -21.50
CA MET A 456 8.09 0.89 -20.12
C MET A 456 6.89 0.33 -19.39
N GLU A 457 6.96 -0.92 -19.09
CA GLU A 457 6.29 -1.44 -17.91
C GLU A 457 7.02 -0.85 -16.72
N ALA A 458 6.52 0.27 -16.20
CA ALA A 458 6.72 0.56 -14.82
C ALA A 458 6.24 -0.68 -14.10
N ALA A 459 7.12 -1.31 -13.34
CA ALA A 459 6.77 -2.48 -12.58
C ALA A 459 5.56 -2.11 -11.75
N SER A 460 4.41 -2.57 -12.18
CA SER A 460 3.27 -2.70 -11.31
C SER A 460 3.76 -3.56 -10.16
N THR A 461 3.57 -3.09 -8.98
CA THR A 461 3.84 -3.83 -7.80
C THR A 461 2.95 -5.09 -7.70
N TRP A 462 2.02 -5.27 -8.63
CA TRP A 462 1.21 -6.46 -8.89
C TRP A 462 1.69 -7.33 -10.04
N GLY A 463 2.51 -6.84 -10.92
CA GLY A 463 3.00 -7.57 -12.08
C GLY A 463 4.39 -8.12 -11.82
N ALA A 464 4.62 -9.32 -12.27
CA ALA A 464 5.85 -10.08 -12.20
C ALA A 464 7.05 -9.41 -12.89
N SER A 465 7.39 -8.17 -12.56
CA SER A 465 8.57 -7.53 -13.09
C SER A 465 9.57 -7.21 -12.00
N ALA A 466 10.60 -7.86 -12.09
CA ALA A 466 11.97 -7.80 -11.62
C ALA A 466 12.39 -6.54 -10.82
N GLY A 467 11.90 -6.40 -9.60
CA GLY A 467 12.54 -5.60 -8.55
C GLY A 467 12.94 -6.50 -7.39
N PRO A 468 13.85 -6.11 -6.51
CA PRO A 468 14.11 -6.86 -5.30
C PRO A 468 12.84 -6.93 -4.45
N ALA A 469 12.72 -7.95 -3.66
CA ALA A 469 11.53 -8.33 -2.91
C ALA A 469 10.91 -7.22 -2.06
N ILE A 470 11.71 -6.29 -1.58
CA ILE A 470 11.22 -5.13 -0.81
C ILE A 470 10.30 -4.24 -1.65
N THR A 471 10.50 -4.21 -2.98
CA THR A 471 9.64 -3.44 -3.88
C THR A 471 8.48 -4.25 -4.42
N LYS A 472 8.55 -5.57 -4.43
CA LYS A 472 7.46 -6.41 -4.89
C LYS A 472 6.38 -6.64 -3.84
N GLY A 473 6.78 -6.75 -2.57
CA GLY A 473 5.84 -7.01 -1.49
C GLY A 473 5.10 -5.78 -0.99
N ALA A 474 5.64 -4.60 -1.25
CA ALA A 474 5.11 -3.37 -0.66
C ALA A 474 3.97 -2.73 -1.43
N SER A 475 3.48 -3.33 -2.47
CA SER A 475 2.63 -2.63 -3.42
C SER A 475 1.46 -3.41 -3.94
N GLY A 476 1.16 -4.45 -3.32
CA GLY A 476 -0.12 -5.08 -3.55
C GLY A 476 -1.23 -4.07 -3.26
N PRO A 477 -2.31 -3.98 -4.07
CA PRO A 477 -3.48 -3.26 -3.64
C PRO A 477 -3.90 -3.82 -2.32
N ALA A 478 -4.44 -2.94 -1.56
CA ALA A 478 -4.97 -3.25 -0.28
C ALA A 478 -5.72 -4.57 -0.30
N TRP A 479 -5.19 -5.46 0.39
CA TRP A 479 -5.72 -6.76 0.74
C TRP A 479 -6.68 -6.63 1.87
N ASP A 480 -7.06 -5.39 2.04
CA ASP A 480 -7.97 -4.96 3.06
C ASP A 480 -9.35 -5.49 2.85
#